data_0bfe62160f464c1b74b3c7376516c54b
#
_entry.id   0bfe62160f464c1b74b3c7376516c54b
#
_cell.length_a   1.000
_cell.length_b   1.000
_cell.length_c   1.000
_cell.angle_alpha   90.00
_cell.angle_beta   90.00
_cell.angle_gamma   90.00
#
_symmetry.space_group_name_H-M   'P 1'
#
loop_
_entity.id
_entity.type
_entity.pdbx_description
1 polymer ?
#
loop_
_entity_poly.entity_id
_entity_poly.type
_entity_poly.pdbx_seq_one_letter_code
_entity_poly.pdbx_strand_id
1 'polypeptide(L)'
;MIFIRNILVTLFLFSSLLSAKDANNNPEKVIEDFFYHFNEMDINKINELWDLPITYFVGGEIIVAKSYSEVVNYENLKKEGWSYSKINSKNPIVSQEDFAIYKTNFTRFNNQDIELISTDTNLTLIKRGDYWKLKIAIIPINISTGR
;
A
#
# COMPACT_ATOMS: atom_id res chain seq x y z
N MET A 1 -48.03 -36.76 -13.71
CA MET A 1 -47.83 -36.07 -12.41
C MET A 1 -46.54 -36.56 -11.80
N ILE A 2 -45.61 -35.75 -11.41
CA ILE A 2 -44.27 -36.02 -10.85
C ILE A 2 -43.14 -35.71 -11.90
N PHE A 3 -42.26 -34.85 -11.39
CA PHE A 3 -40.90 -34.44 -11.78
C PHE A 3 -40.75 -33.00 -12.32
N ILE A 4 -40.92 -32.03 -11.42
CA ILE A 4 -40.21 -30.74 -11.51
C ILE A 4 -39.82 -30.36 -10.07
N ARG A 5 -38.65 -30.84 -9.63
CA ARG A 5 -38.03 -30.35 -8.39
C ARG A 5 -36.61 -30.85 -8.32
N ASN A 6 -35.66 -30.17 -8.94
CA ASN A 6 -34.22 -30.23 -8.64
C ASN A 6 -33.36 -29.49 -9.70
N ILE A 7 -33.71 -28.24 -10.06
CA ILE A 7 -32.79 -27.37 -10.79
C ILE A 7 -32.87 -25.98 -10.16
N LEU A 8 -32.36 -25.81 -8.97
CA LEU A 8 -32.21 -24.48 -8.37
C LEU A 8 -31.16 -24.38 -7.26
N VAL A 9 -30.09 -25.16 -7.29
CA VAL A 9 -29.04 -25.07 -6.26
C VAL A 9 -27.63 -24.87 -6.82
N THR A 10 -27.42 -24.80 -8.13
CA THR A 10 -26.07 -24.77 -8.69
C THR A 10 -25.61 -23.40 -9.23
N LEU A 11 -26.32 -22.31 -8.94
CA LEU A 11 -25.98 -20.99 -9.51
C LEU A 11 -25.46 -19.97 -8.47
N PHE A 12 -25.16 -20.37 -7.25
CA PHE A 12 -24.73 -19.43 -6.19
C PHE A 12 -23.25 -19.54 -5.75
N LEU A 13 -22.45 -20.43 -6.36
CA LEU A 13 -21.06 -20.61 -5.96
C LEU A 13 -20.02 -20.01 -6.92
N PHE A 14 -20.44 -19.29 -7.98
CA PHE A 14 -19.50 -18.70 -8.95
C PHE A 14 -19.23 -17.21 -8.75
N SER A 15 -19.92 -16.51 -7.84
CA SER A 15 -19.78 -15.06 -7.67
C SER A 15 -18.75 -14.63 -6.63
N SER A 16 -18.15 -15.55 -5.88
CA SER A 16 -17.14 -15.20 -4.85
C SER A 16 -15.68 -15.29 -5.31
N LEU A 17 -15.42 -15.79 -6.51
CA LEU A 17 -14.06 -15.92 -7.05
C LEU A 17 -13.61 -14.73 -7.91
N LEU A 18 -14.51 -13.82 -8.28
CA LEU A 18 -14.16 -12.62 -9.08
C LEU A 18 -13.66 -11.44 -8.24
N SER A 19 -13.92 -11.39 -6.93
CA SER A 19 -13.60 -10.22 -6.11
C SER A 19 -12.14 -10.18 -5.62
N ALA A 20 -11.41 -11.30 -5.67
CA ALA A 20 -10.01 -11.33 -5.23
C ALA A 20 -8.99 -11.00 -6.34
N LYS A 21 -9.42 -10.98 -7.60
CA LYS A 21 -8.55 -10.77 -8.76
C LYS A 21 -8.30 -9.30 -9.09
N ASP A 22 -9.14 -8.39 -8.60
CA ASP A 22 -9.10 -6.97 -8.96
C ASP A 22 -8.28 -6.10 -7.99
N ALA A 23 -7.91 -6.60 -6.81
CA ALA A 23 -7.35 -5.77 -5.75
C ALA A 23 -6.00 -5.11 -6.11
N ASN A 24 -5.14 -5.77 -6.90
CA ASN A 24 -3.82 -5.23 -7.28
C ASN A 24 -3.68 -4.93 -8.77
N ASN A 25 -4.78 -4.80 -9.49
CA ASN A 25 -4.76 -4.53 -10.94
C ASN A 25 -4.70 -3.02 -11.26
N ASN A 26 -4.77 -2.16 -10.24
CA ASN A 26 -4.72 -0.71 -10.37
C ASN A 26 -3.61 -0.17 -9.45
N PRO A 27 -2.63 0.62 -9.96
CA PRO A 27 -1.54 1.18 -9.15
C PRO A 27 -2.04 2.09 -8.00
N GLU A 28 -3.12 2.84 -8.18
CA GLU A 28 -3.69 3.67 -7.13
C GLU A 28 -4.22 2.84 -5.95
N LYS A 29 -4.84 1.70 -6.26
CA LYS A 29 -5.33 0.78 -5.23
C LYS A 29 -4.19 0.17 -4.42
N VAL A 30 -3.07 -0.15 -5.05
CA VAL A 30 -1.87 -0.63 -4.35
C VAL A 30 -1.34 0.41 -3.38
N ILE A 31 -1.37 1.70 -3.75
CA ILE A 31 -0.98 2.81 -2.86
C ILE A 31 -1.94 2.90 -1.67
N GLU A 32 -3.26 2.82 -1.92
CA GLU A 32 -4.26 2.85 -0.85
C GLU A 32 -4.10 1.69 0.13
N ASP A 33 -3.93 0.47 -0.41
CA ASP A 33 -3.74 -0.74 0.39
C ASP A 33 -2.44 -0.68 1.22
N PHE A 34 -1.38 -0.08 0.66
CA PHE A 34 -0.15 0.16 1.41
C PHE A 34 -0.40 1.04 2.62
N PHE A 35 -1.07 2.19 2.48
CA PHE A 35 -1.36 3.07 3.62
C PHE A 35 -2.33 2.43 4.61
N TYR A 36 -3.32 1.67 4.12
CA TYR A 36 -4.23 0.91 4.97
C TYR A 36 -3.46 -0.09 5.85
N HIS A 37 -2.64 -0.96 5.24
CA HIS A 37 -1.86 -1.95 5.98
C HIS A 37 -0.75 -1.33 6.82
N PHE A 38 -0.22 -0.17 6.43
CA PHE A 38 0.70 0.60 7.25
C PHE A 38 0.04 1.03 8.56
N ASN A 39 -1.17 1.54 8.50
CA ASN A 39 -1.95 1.92 9.68
C ASN A 39 -2.31 0.73 10.56
N GLU A 40 -2.59 -0.42 9.95
CA GLU A 40 -2.83 -1.70 10.66
C GLU A 40 -1.52 -2.34 11.18
N MET A 41 -0.35 -1.79 10.82
CA MET A 41 0.98 -2.33 11.15
C MET A 41 1.18 -3.78 10.65
N ASP A 42 0.48 -4.16 9.59
CA ASP A 42 0.54 -5.51 9.00
C ASP A 42 1.73 -5.63 8.03
N ILE A 43 2.90 -5.94 8.59
CA ILE A 43 4.15 -6.11 7.82
C ILE A 43 4.00 -7.18 6.73
N ASN A 44 3.28 -8.26 6.98
CA ASN A 44 3.12 -9.34 6.00
C ASN A 44 2.35 -8.85 4.78
N LYS A 45 1.24 -8.15 5.00
CA LYS A 45 0.45 -7.56 3.92
C LYS A 45 1.20 -6.46 3.18
N ILE A 46 1.97 -5.63 3.90
CA ILE A 46 2.84 -4.65 3.26
C ILE A 46 3.86 -5.33 2.35
N ASN A 47 4.55 -6.38 2.81
CA ASN A 47 5.53 -7.12 1.99
C ASN A 47 4.90 -7.71 0.71
N GLU A 48 3.64 -8.13 0.76
CA GLU A 48 2.91 -8.62 -0.42
C GLU A 48 2.69 -7.53 -1.48
N LEU A 49 2.63 -6.25 -1.09
CA LEU A 49 2.46 -5.10 -1.99
C LEU A 49 3.76 -4.63 -2.64
N TRP A 50 4.92 -5.05 -2.12
CA TRP A 50 6.22 -4.64 -2.62
C TRP A 50 6.86 -5.70 -3.53
N ASP A 51 7.57 -5.23 -4.57
CA ASP A 51 8.50 -6.05 -5.35
C ASP A 51 9.87 -6.00 -4.66
N LEU A 52 10.20 -7.05 -3.95
CA LEU A 52 11.41 -7.12 -3.13
C LEU A 52 12.70 -7.22 -4.00
N PRO A 53 13.83 -6.66 -3.57
CA PRO A 53 14.01 -5.85 -2.38
C PRO A 53 13.34 -4.47 -2.50
N ILE A 54 12.89 -3.94 -1.37
CA ILE A 54 12.34 -2.59 -1.24
C ILE A 54 13.46 -1.58 -1.39
N THR A 55 13.25 -0.48 -2.12
CA THR A 55 14.15 0.66 -2.15
C THR A 55 13.44 1.89 -1.59
N TYR A 56 13.98 2.42 -0.50
CA TYR A 56 13.50 3.65 0.14
C TYR A 56 14.60 4.71 0.07
N PHE A 57 14.23 5.89 -0.40
CA PHE A 57 15.05 7.09 -0.28
C PHE A 57 14.35 8.04 0.69
N VAL A 58 14.95 8.32 1.82
CA VAL A 58 14.38 9.18 2.87
C VAL A 58 15.46 10.06 3.46
N GLY A 59 15.24 11.38 3.46
CA GLY A 59 16.15 12.33 4.08
C GLY A 59 17.58 12.30 3.55
N GLY A 60 17.80 11.89 2.29
CA GLY A 60 19.12 11.75 1.69
C GLY A 60 19.77 10.36 1.86
N GLU A 61 19.14 9.46 2.61
CA GLU A 61 19.62 8.08 2.79
C GLU A 61 18.90 7.10 1.86
N ILE A 62 19.62 6.08 1.40
CA ILE A 62 19.06 4.97 0.62
C ILE A 62 19.02 3.73 1.50
N ILE A 63 17.83 3.16 1.65
CA ILE A 63 17.60 1.90 2.36
C ILE A 63 17.20 0.86 1.32
N VAL A 64 17.93 -0.25 1.27
CA VAL A 64 17.56 -1.43 0.47
C VAL A 64 17.25 -2.56 1.44
N ALA A 65 16.00 -3.01 1.46
CA ALA A 65 15.49 -3.92 2.46
C ALA A 65 14.83 -5.16 1.83
N LYS A 66 14.98 -6.31 2.48
CA LYS A 66 14.33 -7.57 2.07
C LYS A 66 12.94 -7.73 2.67
N SER A 67 12.60 -6.90 3.66
CA SER A 67 11.31 -6.86 4.31
C SER A 67 11.01 -5.43 4.78
N TYR A 68 9.73 -5.06 4.84
CA TYR A 68 9.31 -3.75 5.33
C TYR A 68 9.64 -3.54 6.82
N SER A 69 9.81 -4.60 7.59
CA SER A 69 10.30 -4.53 8.98
C SER A 69 11.72 -3.95 9.11
N GLU A 70 12.51 -3.99 8.03
CA GLU A 70 13.83 -3.35 7.99
C GLU A 70 13.73 -1.85 7.64
N VAL A 71 12.57 -1.38 7.17
CA VAL A 71 12.31 0.03 6.81
C VAL A 71 11.67 0.78 7.97
N VAL A 72 10.77 0.15 8.73
CA VAL A 72 9.96 0.79 9.76
C VAL A 72 10.08 0.10 11.12
N ASN A 73 10.08 0.90 12.18
CA ASN A 73 9.89 0.44 13.55
C ASN A 73 8.65 1.12 14.15
N TYR A 74 7.54 0.40 14.20
CA TYR A 74 6.25 0.93 14.67
C TYR A 74 6.22 1.27 16.16
N GLU A 75 7.00 0.54 17.00
CA GLU A 75 7.07 0.85 18.42
C GLU A 75 7.70 2.25 18.65
N ASN A 76 8.76 2.54 17.92
CA ASN A 76 9.40 3.84 17.99
C ASN A 76 8.53 4.94 17.38
N LEU A 77 7.89 4.68 16.23
CA LEU A 77 6.93 5.64 15.65
C LEU A 77 5.82 6.01 16.62
N LYS A 78 5.28 5.04 17.37
CA LYS A 78 4.27 5.30 18.40
C LYS A 78 4.82 6.12 19.56
N LYS A 79 6.07 5.87 20.00
CA LYS A 79 6.74 6.68 21.02
C LYS A 79 6.96 8.13 20.56
N GLU A 80 7.13 8.34 19.26
CA GLU A 80 7.25 9.66 18.63
C GLU A 80 5.88 10.33 18.42
N GLY A 81 4.79 9.67 18.82
CA GLY A 81 3.41 10.18 18.80
C GLY A 81 2.59 9.75 17.59
N TRP A 82 3.16 9.01 16.61
CA TRP A 82 2.40 8.55 15.46
C TRP A 82 1.29 7.57 15.87
N SER A 83 0.10 7.77 15.30
CA SER A 83 -1.06 6.88 15.45
C SER A 83 -1.54 6.33 14.11
N TYR A 84 -1.67 7.19 13.10
CA TYR A 84 -2.07 6.80 11.75
C TYR A 84 -1.60 7.80 10.70
N SER A 85 -1.70 7.40 9.43
CA SER A 85 -1.41 8.24 8.27
C SER A 85 -2.61 8.28 7.33
N LYS A 86 -2.85 9.43 6.71
CA LYS A 86 -3.94 9.64 5.76
C LYS A 86 -3.40 10.16 4.44
N ILE A 87 -3.83 9.56 3.33
CA ILE A 87 -3.56 10.08 1.99
C ILE A 87 -4.43 11.32 1.77
N ASN A 88 -3.81 12.42 1.34
CA ASN A 88 -4.49 13.64 0.93
C ASN A 88 -4.72 13.69 -0.58
N SER A 89 -3.72 13.26 -1.36
CA SER A 89 -3.81 13.20 -2.82
C SER A 89 -2.88 12.14 -3.42
N LYS A 90 -3.25 11.65 -4.60
CA LYS A 90 -2.45 10.76 -5.45
C LYS A 90 -2.52 11.30 -6.87
N ASN A 91 -1.41 11.74 -7.40
CA ASN A 91 -1.33 12.32 -8.74
C ASN A 91 -0.32 11.54 -9.58
N PRO A 92 -0.72 10.96 -10.73
CA PRO A 92 0.21 10.27 -11.61
C PRO A 92 1.19 11.28 -12.23
N ILE A 93 2.49 10.99 -12.14
CA ILE A 93 3.56 11.71 -12.85
C ILE A 93 3.86 10.97 -14.15
N VAL A 94 3.91 9.63 -14.08
CA VAL A 94 4.11 8.72 -15.20
C VAL A 94 3.08 7.61 -15.08
N SER A 95 2.43 7.28 -16.19
CA SER A 95 1.48 6.16 -16.26
C SER A 95 1.68 5.44 -17.60
N GLN A 96 2.23 4.23 -17.54
CA GLN A 96 2.47 3.34 -18.68
C GLN A 96 1.83 1.98 -18.39
N GLU A 97 1.89 1.05 -19.32
CA GLU A 97 1.25 -0.27 -19.19
C GLU A 97 1.81 -1.10 -18.03
N ASP A 98 3.12 -1.00 -17.77
CA ASP A 98 3.87 -1.82 -16.81
C ASP A 98 4.67 -1.01 -15.79
N PHE A 99 4.60 0.32 -15.85
CA PHE A 99 5.36 1.24 -15.02
C PHE A 99 4.55 2.49 -14.68
N ALA A 100 4.56 2.89 -13.41
CA ALA A 100 3.89 4.11 -12.97
C ALA A 100 4.68 4.82 -11.87
N ILE A 101 4.61 6.15 -11.85
CA ILE A 101 5.10 6.98 -10.75
C ILE A 101 3.96 7.87 -10.29
N TYR A 102 3.68 7.85 -8.99
CA TYR A 102 2.68 8.70 -8.35
C TYR A 102 3.35 9.64 -7.34
N LYS A 103 3.01 10.91 -7.44
CA LYS A 103 3.23 11.87 -6.35
C LYS A 103 2.05 11.72 -5.39
N THR A 104 2.32 11.23 -4.19
CA THR A 104 1.34 11.01 -3.14
C THR A 104 1.62 11.96 -1.99
N ASN A 105 0.65 12.80 -1.63
CA ASN A 105 0.71 13.61 -0.43
C ASN A 105 0.00 12.89 0.70
N PHE A 106 0.62 12.83 1.88
CA PHE A 106 0.02 12.23 3.06
C PHE A 106 0.35 13.01 4.33
N THR A 107 -0.50 12.85 5.32
CA THR A 107 -0.36 13.46 6.65
C THR A 107 -0.30 12.37 7.71
N ARG A 108 0.59 12.51 8.67
CA ARG A 108 0.64 11.71 9.90
C ARG A 108 -0.06 12.42 11.03
N PHE A 109 -0.80 11.66 11.82
CA PHE A 109 -1.57 12.14 12.97
C PHE A 109 -1.20 11.38 14.24
N ASN A 110 -1.37 12.07 15.37
CA ASN A 110 -1.35 11.41 16.67
C ASN A 110 -2.75 10.84 17.04
N ASN A 111 -2.87 10.26 18.22
CA ASN A 111 -4.11 9.68 18.72
C ASN A 111 -5.19 10.70 19.14
N GLN A 112 -4.90 11.99 19.05
CA GLN A 112 -5.84 13.10 19.29
C GLN A 112 -6.22 13.81 18.00
N ASP A 113 -5.94 13.19 16.83
CA ASP A 113 -6.16 13.74 15.49
C ASP A 113 -5.37 15.06 15.23
N ILE A 114 -4.28 15.28 15.98
CA ILE A 114 -3.39 16.40 15.73
C ILE A 114 -2.38 16.00 14.64
N GLU A 115 -2.26 16.86 13.64
CA GLU A 115 -1.28 16.68 12.57
C GLU A 115 0.15 16.78 13.13
N LEU A 116 0.96 15.76 12.84
CA LEU A 116 2.38 15.74 13.16
C LEU A 116 3.22 16.28 12.02
N ILE A 117 2.93 15.83 10.80
CA ILE A 117 3.63 16.24 9.59
C ILE A 117 2.80 15.91 8.36
N SER A 118 2.83 16.78 7.35
CA SER A 118 2.33 16.52 6.01
C SER A 118 3.47 16.59 5.00
N THR A 119 3.56 15.62 4.10
CA THR A 119 4.65 15.54 3.13
C THR A 119 4.26 14.82 1.85
N ASP A 120 5.04 15.07 0.80
CA ASP A 120 4.96 14.33 -0.45
C ASP A 120 5.88 13.10 -0.43
N THR A 121 5.47 12.07 -1.13
CA THR A 121 6.33 10.94 -1.52
C THR A 121 6.12 10.63 -2.98
N ASN A 122 7.18 10.25 -3.69
CA ASN A 122 7.07 9.69 -5.02
C ASN A 122 7.13 8.16 -4.89
N LEU A 123 6.06 7.50 -5.29
CA LEU A 123 5.94 6.05 -5.28
C LEU A 123 6.08 5.53 -6.71
N THR A 124 7.08 4.69 -6.93
CA THR A 124 7.27 3.99 -8.20
C THR A 124 6.67 2.60 -8.10
N LEU A 125 5.82 2.28 -9.05
CA LEU A 125 5.16 0.99 -9.17
C LEU A 125 5.56 0.32 -10.49
N ILE A 126 5.68 -0.98 -10.44
CA ILE A 126 5.96 -1.84 -11.58
C ILE A 126 4.96 -2.98 -11.63
N LYS A 127 4.67 -3.46 -12.84
CA LYS A 127 3.79 -4.60 -13.04
C LYS A 127 4.59 -5.89 -13.03
N ARG A 128 4.11 -6.89 -12.29
CA ARG A 128 4.67 -8.25 -12.24
C ARG A 128 3.55 -9.24 -12.61
N GLY A 129 3.57 -9.71 -13.85
CA GLY A 129 2.43 -10.45 -14.41
C GLY A 129 1.19 -9.57 -14.44
N ASP A 130 0.13 -9.98 -13.78
CA ASP A 130 -1.14 -9.24 -13.72
C ASP A 130 -1.23 -8.26 -12.54
N TYR A 131 -0.17 -8.14 -11.71
CA TYR A 131 -0.24 -7.39 -10.45
C TYR A 131 0.73 -6.22 -10.43
N TRP A 132 0.25 -5.07 -9.97
CA TRP A 132 1.08 -3.93 -9.64
C TRP A 132 1.75 -4.12 -8.29
N LYS A 133 3.00 -3.69 -8.18
CA LYS A 133 3.82 -3.74 -6.98
C LYS A 133 4.55 -2.43 -6.77
N LEU A 134 4.66 -1.97 -5.53
CA LEU A 134 5.57 -0.90 -5.16
C LEU A 134 7.02 -1.37 -5.33
N LYS A 135 7.90 -0.50 -5.82
CA LYS A 135 9.32 -0.80 -5.98
C LYS A 135 10.23 0.21 -5.30
N ILE A 136 9.92 1.50 -5.44
CA ILE A 136 10.73 2.59 -4.89
C ILE A 136 9.79 3.59 -4.21
N ALA A 137 10.16 4.04 -3.01
CA ALA A 137 9.57 5.21 -2.37
C ALA A 137 10.64 6.28 -2.18
N ILE A 138 10.33 7.51 -2.58
CA ILE A 138 11.19 8.68 -2.42
C ILE A 138 10.45 9.69 -1.56
N ILE A 139 10.98 9.93 -0.36
CA ILE A 139 10.48 10.94 0.58
C ILE A 139 11.54 12.03 0.68
N PRO A 140 11.27 13.24 0.14
CA PRO A 140 12.30 14.28 -0.02
C PRO A 140 12.73 14.95 1.29
N ILE A 141 12.00 14.72 2.37
CA ILE A 141 12.30 15.25 3.69
C ILE A 141 12.69 14.13 4.66
N ASN A 142 13.38 14.50 5.73
CA ASN A 142 13.69 13.57 6.79
C ASN A 142 12.43 13.35 7.66
N ILE A 143 11.68 12.31 7.34
CA ILE A 143 10.54 11.83 8.13
C ILE A 143 10.96 10.59 8.90
N SER A 144 10.63 10.51 10.17
CA SER A 144 10.98 9.33 10.97
C SER A 144 10.32 8.07 10.41
N THR A 145 11.09 7.00 10.32
CA THR A 145 10.61 5.62 10.11
C THR A 145 10.61 4.83 11.42
N GLY A 146 10.96 5.50 12.53
CA GLY A 146 11.13 4.86 13.84
C GLY A 146 12.44 4.07 13.98
N ARG A 147 13.34 4.12 12.99
CA ARG A 147 14.62 3.40 12.98
C ARG A 147 15.69 4.16 13.75
#